data_e46bc37beb3fce771d8c36609f03aeee
#
_entry.id   e46bc37beb3fce771d8c36609f03aeee
#
_cell.length_a   1.000
_cell.length_b   1.000
_cell.length_c   1.000
_cell.angle_alpha   90.00
_cell.angle_beta   90.00
_cell.angle_gamma   90.00
#
_symmetry.space_group_name_H-M   'P 1'
#
loop_
_entity.id
_entity.type
_entity.pdbx_description
1 polymer ?
#
loop_
_entity_poly.entity_id
_entity_poly.type
_entity_poly.pdbx_seq_one_letter_code
_entity_poly.pdbx_strand_id
1 'polypeptide(L)'
;MKMTPLDKDGVLVPYQENFINLLLVEDKEQCRINLIGKFRQMNFEVETFINCSEAQKRLDDENQPGIDFLVIDADVVNGIDGISFARRHREKYPILLISSKSESLDEVKEEGFITLHKPDEDHLLANKINRAKHEFLEAKTIKETKDGLENLQNVVCDIQGNLNSLVDVVSCHSEKTQQDLKDIKDMFVENRETQKVKEEQNKKLSLMELLRSPNLKNMVELIKVAFSTLRVFLIIVMLIVMMFASQNDKVKEIVQPYISGIISIGKP
;
A
#
# COMPACT_ATOMS: atom_id res chain seq x y z
N MET A 1 32.37 6.12 -13.84
CA MET A 1 32.64 7.12 -12.79
C MET A 1 31.44 7.08 -11.83
N LYS A 2 31.58 6.47 -10.63
CA LYS A 2 30.49 6.40 -9.66
C LYS A 2 30.43 7.75 -8.95
N MET A 3 29.27 8.42 -9.02
CA MET A 3 29.04 9.66 -8.26
C MET A 3 28.87 9.30 -6.78
N THR A 4 29.71 9.84 -5.92
CA THR A 4 29.55 9.79 -4.46
C THR A 4 28.40 10.74 -4.07
N PRO A 5 27.40 10.28 -3.31
CA PRO A 5 26.36 11.17 -2.82
C PRO A 5 26.95 12.19 -1.85
N LEU A 6 26.45 13.43 -1.92
CA LEU A 6 26.75 14.47 -0.94
C LEU A 6 25.73 14.36 0.20
N ASP A 7 26.18 14.56 1.44
CA ASP A 7 25.28 14.70 2.58
C ASP A 7 24.53 16.06 2.53
N LYS A 8 23.67 16.31 3.53
CA LYS A 8 22.90 17.55 3.64
C LYS A 8 23.77 18.80 3.79
N ASP A 9 25.03 18.63 4.16
CA ASP A 9 26.01 19.68 4.40
C ASP A 9 27.00 19.81 3.25
N GLY A 10 26.80 19.07 2.14
CA GLY A 10 27.65 19.09 0.95
C GLY A 10 29.00 18.38 1.13
N VAL A 11 29.15 17.57 2.17
CA VAL A 11 30.33 16.77 2.44
C VAL A 11 30.26 15.47 1.65
N LEU A 12 31.36 15.08 0.99
CA LEU A 12 31.46 13.80 0.32
C LEU A 12 31.34 12.68 1.36
N VAL A 13 30.19 12.02 1.37
CA VAL A 13 30.01 10.79 2.19
C VAL A 13 30.93 9.72 1.58
N PRO A 14 31.87 9.17 2.34
CA PRO A 14 32.65 8.06 1.84
C PRO A 14 31.69 6.97 1.37
N TYR A 15 31.85 6.55 0.12
CA TYR A 15 31.06 5.45 -0.44
C TYR A 15 31.31 4.22 0.44
N GLN A 16 30.45 3.98 1.40
CA GLN A 16 30.41 2.68 2.07
C GLN A 16 30.00 1.69 0.97
N GLU A 17 30.94 0.88 0.55
CA GLU A 17 30.61 -0.35 -0.18
C GLU A 17 29.72 -1.14 0.79
N ASN A 18 28.41 -1.02 0.62
CA ASN A 18 27.47 -1.83 1.36
C ASN A 18 27.70 -3.25 0.88
N PHE A 19 28.51 -3.99 1.64
CA PHE A 19 28.62 -5.42 1.48
C PHE A 19 27.21 -6.00 1.61
N ILE A 20 26.85 -6.85 0.68
CA ILE A 20 25.58 -7.56 0.71
C ILE A 20 25.81 -8.80 1.56
N ASN A 21 25.10 -8.89 2.68
CA ASN A 21 25.18 -10.04 3.57
C ASN A 21 24.43 -11.23 2.96
N LEU A 22 25.16 -12.23 2.59
CA LEU A 22 24.64 -13.44 1.95
C LEU A 22 24.71 -14.62 2.93
N LEU A 23 23.59 -15.32 3.10
CA LEU A 23 23.53 -16.57 3.83
C LEU A 23 23.54 -17.73 2.83
N LEU A 24 24.52 -18.60 2.93
CA LEU A 24 24.70 -19.80 2.11
C LEU A 24 24.39 -21.06 2.92
N VAL A 25 23.46 -21.88 2.47
CA VAL A 25 23.23 -23.23 3.01
C VAL A 25 23.74 -24.26 2.00
N GLU A 26 24.76 -24.99 2.37
CA GLU A 26 25.41 -26.05 1.54
C GLU A 26 26.07 -27.06 2.45
N ASP A 27 25.66 -28.34 2.39
CA ASP A 27 26.15 -29.40 3.24
C ASP A 27 27.54 -29.94 2.81
N LYS A 28 27.84 -29.89 1.51
CA LYS A 28 29.10 -30.39 0.94
C LYS A 28 30.19 -29.33 1.09
N GLU A 29 31.22 -29.66 1.89
CA GLU A 29 32.29 -28.73 2.20
C GLU A 29 33.00 -28.16 0.96
N GLN A 30 33.33 -29.02 -0.02
CA GLN A 30 34.03 -28.56 -1.22
C GLN A 30 33.19 -27.59 -2.06
N CYS A 31 31.88 -27.85 -2.19
CA CYS A 31 30.96 -26.93 -2.88
C CYS A 31 30.86 -25.60 -2.15
N ARG A 32 30.72 -25.65 -0.82
CA ARG A 32 30.66 -24.49 0.05
C ARG A 32 31.88 -23.58 -0.10
N ILE A 33 33.09 -24.16 -0.05
CA ILE A 33 34.37 -23.43 -0.21
C ILE A 33 34.41 -22.73 -1.59
N ASN A 34 34.07 -23.45 -2.65
CA ASN A 34 34.06 -22.89 -4.01
C ASN A 34 33.08 -21.73 -4.15
N LEU A 35 31.86 -21.86 -3.60
CA LEU A 35 30.85 -20.83 -3.65
C LEU A 35 31.23 -19.58 -2.84
N ILE A 36 31.82 -19.76 -1.64
CA ILE A 36 32.37 -18.65 -0.83
C ILE A 36 33.38 -17.84 -1.65
N GLY A 37 34.29 -18.51 -2.34
CA GLY A 37 35.28 -17.84 -3.18
C GLY A 37 34.66 -16.99 -4.27
N LYS A 38 33.62 -17.51 -4.96
CA LYS A 38 32.90 -16.78 -6.01
C LYS A 38 32.11 -15.59 -5.46
N PHE A 39 31.38 -15.76 -4.35
CA PHE A 39 30.59 -14.70 -3.75
C PHE A 39 31.47 -13.56 -3.22
N ARG A 40 32.62 -13.88 -2.59
CA ARG A 40 33.57 -12.86 -2.15
C ARG A 40 34.15 -12.05 -3.30
N GLN A 41 34.43 -12.68 -4.45
CA GLN A 41 34.82 -11.96 -5.68
C GLN A 41 33.73 -11.00 -6.20
N MET A 42 32.46 -11.22 -5.84
CA MET A 42 31.32 -10.37 -6.16
C MET A 42 30.98 -9.37 -5.05
N ASN A 43 31.88 -9.17 -4.06
CA ASN A 43 31.69 -8.27 -2.90
C ASN A 43 30.53 -8.67 -1.97
N PHE A 44 30.27 -9.97 -1.80
CA PHE A 44 29.36 -10.46 -0.76
C PHE A 44 30.13 -10.79 0.52
N GLU A 45 29.52 -10.44 1.66
CA GLU A 45 29.88 -11.00 2.95
C GLU A 45 29.05 -12.28 3.15
N VAL A 46 29.73 -13.42 3.34
CA VAL A 46 29.09 -14.73 3.27
C VAL A 46 29.12 -15.40 4.62
N GLU A 47 27.95 -15.62 5.20
CA GLU A 47 27.74 -16.54 6.32
C GLU A 47 27.33 -17.91 5.78
N THR A 48 27.87 -19.00 6.34
CA THR A 48 27.62 -20.33 5.81
C THR A 48 27.09 -21.29 6.85
N PHE A 49 26.15 -22.12 6.43
CA PHE A 49 25.53 -23.16 7.25
C PHE A 49 25.51 -24.49 6.51
N ILE A 50 25.66 -25.58 7.26
CA ILE A 50 25.66 -26.93 6.71
C ILE A 50 24.24 -27.52 6.61
N ASN A 51 23.28 -26.90 7.27
CA ASN A 51 21.89 -27.32 7.25
C ASN A 51 20.95 -26.12 7.46
N CYS A 52 19.69 -26.28 7.02
CA CYS A 52 18.67 -25.24 7.12
C CYS A 52 18.22 -24.95 8.57
N SER A 53 18.38 -25.90 9.49
CA SER A 53 17.98 -25.69 10.89
C SER A 53 18.90 -24.71 11.63
N GLU A 54 20.19 -24.72 11.33
CA GLU A 54 21.14 -23.72 11.85
C GLU A 54 20.92 -22.36 11.18
N ALA A 55 20.72 -22.35 9.87
CA ALA A 55 20.37 -21.14 9.13
C ALA A 55 19.09 -20.49 9.66
N GLN A 56 18.08 -21.27 10.02
CA GLN A 56 16.84 -20.77 10.63
C GLN A 56 17.14 -20.04 11.95
N LYS A 57 17.92 -20.64 12.84
CA LYS A 57 18.28 -20.01 14.12
C LYS A 57 19.01 -18.68 13.92
N ARG A 58 19.84 -18.61 12.89
CA ARG A 58 20.54 -17.38 12.51
C ARG A 58 19.60 -16.29 12.02
N LEU A 59 18.59 -16.65 11.21
CA LEU A 59 17.58 -15.71 10.71
C LEU A 59 16.60 -15.24 11.79
N ASP A 60 16.41 -16.04 12.84
CA ASP A 60 15.53 -15.71 13.97
C ASP A 60 16.25 -14.87 15.05
N ASP A 61 17.59 -14.70 14.97
CA ASP A 61 18.35 -13.88 15.91
C ASP A 61 18.38 -12.41 15.48
N GLU A 62 17.51 -11.62 16.06
CA GLU A 62 17.37 -10.18 15.79
C GLU A 62 18.60 -9.34 16.21
N ASN A 63 19.51 -9.90 17.02
CA ASN A 63 20.71 -9.19 17.46
C ASN A 63 21.86 -9.25 16.45
N GLN A 64 21.73 -10.02 15.39
CA GLN A 64 22.74 -10.18 14.36
C GLN A 64 22.49 -9.23 13.17
N PRO A 65 23.53 -8.88 12.39
CA PRO A 65 23.36 -8.12 11.16
C PRO A 65 22.33 -8.75 10.23
N GLY A 66 21.53 -7.91 9.57
CA GLY A 66 20.52 -8.39 8.63
C GLY A 66 21.12 -9.18 7.47
N ILE A 67 20.41 -10.20 7.03
CA ILE A 67 20.75 -10.94 5.80
C ILE A 67 19.98 -10.30 4.63
N ASP A 68 20.67 -10.06 3.52
CA ASP A 68 20.11 -9.42 2.33
C ASP A 68 19.75 -10.43 1.23
N PHE A 69 20.36 -11.64 1.25
CA PHE A 69 20.21 -12.63 0.20
C PHE A 69 20.43 -14.05 0.71
N LEU A 70 19.63 -15.01 0.23
CA LEU A 70 19.77 -16.42 0.55
C LEU A 70 20.21 -17.21 -0.67
N VAL A 71 21.22 -18.07 -0.50
CA VAL A 71 21.60 -19.12 -1.44
C VAL A 71 21.45 -20.46 -0.75
N ILE A 72 20.62 -21.34 -1.30
CA ILE A 72 20.23 -22.58 -0.62
C ILE A 72 20.44 -23.75 -1.57
N ASP A 73 21.20 -24.75 -1.13
CA ASP A 73 21.22 -26.03 -1.83
C ASP A 73 19.89 -26.76 -1.64
N ALA A 74 19.18 -27.02 -2.74
CA ALA A 74 17.91 -27.71 -2.74
C ALA A 74 18.01 -29.17 -2.22
N ASP A 75 19.23 -29.76 -2.34
CA ASP A 75 19.50 -31.16 -1.98
C ASP A 75 19.85 -31.35 -0.49
N VAL A 76 19.92 -30.28 0.33
CA VAL A 76 20.15 -30.39 1.77
C VAL A 76 18.97 -31.06 2.45
N VAL A 77 19.21 -32.17 3.15
CA VAL A 77 18.14 -33.00 3.75
C VAL A 77 18.26 -33.15 5.28
N ASN A 78 19.30 -32.60 5.89
CA ASN A 78 19.52 -32.71 7.34
C ASN A 78 18.61 -31.72 8.10
N GLY A 79 17.48 -32.19 8.59
CA GLY A 79 16.47 -31.38 9.29
C GLY A 79 15.41 -30.80 8.33
N ILE A 80 15.34 -29.49 8.21
CA ILE A 80 14.47 -28.83 7.22
C ILE A 80 15.16 -28.99 5.86
N ASP A 81 14.44 -29.51 4.85
CA ASP A 81 14.99 -29.59 3.49
C ASP A 81 15.11 -28.20 2.85
N GLY A 82 16.04 -28.09 1.87
CA GLY A 82 16.37 -26.80 1.26
C GLY A 82 15.21 -26.13 0.56
N ILE A 83 14.36 -26.89 -0.11
CA ILE A 83 13.18 -26.37 -0.83
C ILE A 83 12.12 -25.84 0.14
N SER A 84 11.79 -26.62 1.18
CA SER A 84 10.85 -26.18 2.21
C SER A 84 11.36 -24.95 2.97
N PHE A 85 12.65 -24.85 3.20
CA PHE A 85 13.27 -23.68 3.79
C PHE A 85 13.13 -22.46 2.86
N ALA A 86 13.40 -22.59 1.57
CA ALA A 86 13.24 -21.54 0.59
C ALA A 86 11.77 -21.06 0.51
N ARG A 87 10.80 -21.98 0.42
CA ARG A 87 9.36 -21.65 0.39
C ARG A 87 8.94 -20.81 1.60
N ARG A 88 9.46 -21.11 2.79
CA ARG A 88 9.15 -20.37 4.03
C ARG A 88 9.68 -18.93 4.01
N HIS A 89 10.80 -18.70 3.35
CA HIS A 89 11.51 -17.43 3.39
C HIS A 89 11.34 -16.54 2.15
N ARG A 90 10.67 -17.04 1.09
CA ARG A 90 10.54 -16.34 -0.21
C ARG A 90 9.90 -14.95 -0.14
N GLU A 91 9.09 -14.68 0.86
CA GLU A 91 8.46 -13.37 1.02
C GLU A 91 9.36 -12.34 1.73
N LYS A 92 10.38 -12.83 2.43
CA LYS A 92 11.26 -11.98 3.24
C LYS A 92 12.59 -11.69 2.57
N TYR A 93 13.08 -12.63 1.74
CA TYR A 93 14.41 -12.55 1.14
C TYR A 93 14.39 -12.91 -0.34
N PRO A 94 15.24 -12.27 -1.17
CA PRO A 94 15.57 -12.80 -2.48
C PRO A 94 16.35 -14.10 -2.33
N ILE A 95 15.96 -15.13 -3.09
CA ILE A 95 16.47 -16.50 -2.95
C ILE A 95 16.99 -17.01 -4.28
N LEU A 96 18.18 -17.63 -4.24
CA LEU A 96 18.71 -18.48 -5.31
C LEU A 96 18.78 -19.92 -4.82
N LEU A 97 18.02 -20.81 -5.45
CA LEU A 97 18.15 -22.24 -5.23
C LEU A 97 19.24 -22.82 -6.12
N ILE A 98 20.13 -23.59 -5.55
CA ILE A 98 21.19 -24.29 -6.28
C ILE A 98 21.03 -25.81 -6.09
N SER A 99 21.37 -26.62 -7.07
CA SER A 99 21.37 -28.08 -6.97
C SER A 99 22.30 -28.72 -7.99
N SER A 100 22.80 -29.89 -7.65
CA SER A 100 23.48 -30.79 -8.61
C SER A 100 22.50 -31.71 -9.35
N LYS A 101 21.22 -31.72 -9.00
CA LYS A 101 20.17 -32.52 -9.61
C LYS A 101 19.18 -31.62 -10.36
N SER A 102 19.01 -31.84 -11.66
CA SER A 102 18.05 -31.06 -12.47
C SER A 102 16.61 -31.28 -12.01
N GLU A 103 16.26 -32.49 -11.64
CA GLU A 103 14.90 -32.87 -11.22
C GLU A 103 14.43 -32.07 -9.99
N SER A 104 15.31 -31.83 -9.01
CA SER A 104 14.99 -30.99 -7.83
C SER A 104 14.73 -29.53 -8.18
N LEU A 105 15.27 -29.05 -9.30
CA LEU A 105 15.10 -27.66 -9.73
C LEU A 105 13.89 -27.44 -10.63
N ASP A 106 13.42 -28.45 -11.36
CA ASP A 106 12.34 -28.28 -12.32
C ASP A 106 11.00 -27.99 -11.63
N GLU A 107 10.70 -28.68 -10.54
CA GLU A 107 9.51 -28.41 -9.71
C GLU A 107 9.50 -26.97 -9.18
N VAL A 108 10.60 -26.51 -8.63
CA VAL A 108 10.66 -25.18 -8.00
C VAL A 108 10.75 -24.03 -9.02
N LYS A 109 11.19 -24.29 -10.26
CA LYS A 109 11.11 -23.32 -11.36
C LYS A 109 9.68 -22.99 -11.70
N GLU A 110 8.78 -23.97 -11.71
CA GLU A 110 7.34 -23.75 -11.96
C GLU A 110 6.70 -22.90 -10.85
N GLU A 111 7.23 -22.95 -9.63
CA GLU A 111 6.83 -22.09 -8.53
C GLU A 111 7.40 -20.65 -8.62
N GLY A 112 8.23 -20.37 -9.61
CA GLY A 112 8.84 -19.06 -9.84
C GLY A 112 10.13 -18.81 -9.04
N PHE A 113 10.82 -19.85 -8.53
CA PHE A 113 12.13 -19.67 -7.96
C PHE A 113 13.22 -19.50 -9.02
N ILE A 114 14.17 -18.63 -8.75
CA ILE A 114 15.40 -18.55 -9.53
C ILE A 114 16.30 -19.71 -9.13
N THR A 115 16.74 -20.49 -10.09
CA THR A 115 17.49 -21.72 -9.88
C THR A 115 18.83 -21.71 -10.63
N LEU A 116 19.82 -22.40 -10.10
CA LEU A 116 21.14 -22.60 -10.70
C LEU A 116 21.53 -24.08 -10.61
N HIS A 117 21.81 -24.73 -11.76
CA HIS A 117 22.32 -26.09 -11.79
C HIS A 117 23.84 -26.09 -11.63
N LYS A 118 24.36 -26.88 -10.67
CA LYS A 118 25.80 -27.05 -10.42
C LYS A 118 26.32 -28.28 -11.19
N PRO A 119 27.55 -28.24 -11.72
CA PRO A 119 28.48 -27.12 -11.93
C PRO A 119 28.24 -26.36 -13.23
N ASP A 120 27.29 -26.80 -14.08
CA ASP A 120 27.21 -26.43 -15.49
C ASP A 120 26.86 -24.95 -15.71
N GLU A 121 26.09 -24.36 -14.80
CA GLU A 121 25.64 -22.98 -14.89
C GLU A 121 26.45 -22.01 -13.99
N ASP A 122 27.57 -22.42 -13.45
CA ASP A 122 28.39 -21.58 -12.55
C ASP A 122 28.75 -20.21 -13.14
N HIS A 123 28.94 -20.13 -14.47
CA HIS A 123 29.22 -18.89 -15.18
C HIS A 123 28.02 -17.94 -15.20
N LEU A 124 26.81 -18.41 -14.89
CA LEU A 124 25.58 -17.61 -14.83
C LEU A 124 25.26 -17.10 -13.42
N LEU A 125 26.07 -17.47 -12.41
CA LEU A 125 25.79 -17.17 -11.00
C LEU A 125 25.46 -15.70 -10.75
N ALA A 126 26.27 -14.78 -11.24
CA ALA A 126 26.05 -13.34 -11.08
C ALA A 126 24.73 -12.88 -11.70
N ASN A 127 24.40 -13.38 -12.89
CA ASN A 127 23.16 -13.04 -13.58
C ASN A 127 21.93 -13.58 -12.83
N LYS A 128 22.01 -14.80 -12.30
CA LYS A 128 20.94 -15.43 -11.52
C LYS A 128 20.69 -14.69 -10.21
N ILE A 129 21.74 -14.23 -9.54
CA ILE A 129 21.64 -13.41 -8.31
C ILE A 129 20.94 -12.08 -8.62
N ASN A 130 21.39 -11.37 -9.64
CA ASN A 130 20.79 -10.10 -10.02
C ASN A 130 19.31 -10.27 -10.40
N ARG A 131 18.98 -11.33 -11.12
CA ARG A 131 17.63 -11.68 -11.47
C ARG A 131 16.78 -11.97 -10.23
N ALA A 132 17.24 -12.77 -9.28
CA ALA A 132 16.54 -13.06 -8.04
C ALA A 132 16.26 -11.81 -7.21
N LYS A 133 17.24 -10.89 -7.11
CA LYS A 133 17.04 -9.59 -6.46
C LYS A 133 15.98 -8.74 -7.16
N HIS A 134 16.04 -8.65 -8.47
CA HIS A 134 15.12 -7.84 -9.25
C HIS A 134 13.68 -8.35 -9.11
N GLU A 135 13.46 -9.65 -9.32
CA GLU A 135 12.13 -10.26 -9.21
C GLU A 135 11.56 -10.12 -7.78
N PHE A 136 12.40 -10.27 -6.76
CA PHE A 136 11.97 -10.06 -5.37
C PHE A 136 11.56 -8.60 -5.10
N LEU A 137 12.34 -7.63 -5.53
CA LEU A 137 12.02 -6.20 -5.36
C LEU A 137 10.75 -5.81 -6.12
N GLU A 138 10.56 -6.31 -7.33
CA GLU A 138 9.32 -6.09 -8.08
C GLU A 138 8.11 -6.68 -7.36
N ALA A 139 8.20 -7.93 -6.90
CA ALA A 139 7.12 -8.59 -6.17
C ALA A 139 6.77 -7.84 -4.87
N LYS A 140 7.78 -7.36 -4.13
CA LYS A 140 7.62 -6.56 -2.92
C LYS A 140 6.93 -5.23 -3.22
N THR A 141 7.37 -4.52 -4.25
CA THR A 141 6.76 -3.25 -4.66
C THR A 141 5.29 -3.43 -5.06
N ILE A 142 4.97 -4.49 -5.80
CA ILE A 142 3.59 -4.81 -6.19
C ILE A 142 2.74 -5.09 -4.96
N LYS A 143 3.24 -5.87 -3.99
CA LYS A 143 2.53 -6.17 -2.74
C LYS A 143 2.26 -4.89 -1.93
N GLU A 144 3.28 -4.07 -1.69
CA GLU A 144 3.15 -2.81 -0.95
C GLU A 144 2.15 -1.84 -1.63
N THR A 145 2.17 -1.78 -2.96
CA THR A 145 1.23 -0.95 -3.73
C THR A 145 -0.20 -1.47 -3.60
N LYS A 146 -0.40 -2.80 -3.64
CA LYS A 146 -1.70 -3.42 -3.46
C LYS A 146 -2.26 -3.17 -2.06
N ASP A 147 -1.44 -3.36 -1.03
CA ASP A 147 -1.84 -3.13 0.37
C ASP A 147 -2.19 -1.64 0.60
N GLY A 148 -1.41 -0.73 0.01
CA GLY A 148 -1.71 0.70 0.03
C GLY A 148 -3.03 1.05 -0.67
N LEU A 149 -3.33 0.41 -1.78
CA LEU A 149 -4.58 0.61 -2.53
C LEU A 149 -5.80 0.09 -1.73
N GLU A 150 -5.68 -1.06 -1.09
CA GLU A 150 -6.73 -1.63 -0.24
C GLU A 150 -7.02 -0.72 0.96
N ASN A 151 -5.99 -0.17 1.59
CA ASN A 151 -6.14 0.81 2.66
C ASN A 151 -6.86 2.08 2.17
N LEU A 152 -6.50 2.60 0.99
CA LEU A 152 -7.19 3.75 0.39
C LEU A 152 -8.65 3.44 0.09
N GLN A 153 -8.97 2.25 -0.39
CA GLN A 153 -10.34 1.82 -0.63
C GLN A 153 -11.17 1.81 0.66
N ASN A 154 -10.61 1.30 1.77
CA ASN A 154 -11.26 1.31 3.07
C ASN A 154 -11.54 2.73 3.55
N VAL A 155 -10.58 3.64 3.44
CA VAL A 155 -10.76 5.07 3.77
C VAL A 155 -11.87 5.71 2.92
N VAL A 156 -11.94 5.40 1.62
CA VAL A 156 -13.00 5.90 0.74
C VAL A 156 -14.38 5.39 1.18
N CYS A 157 -14.48 4.11 1.54
CA CYS A 157 -15.72 3.53 2.06
C CYS A 157 -16.17 4.20 3.37
N ASP A 158 -15.24 4.47 4.29
CA ASP A 158 -15.51 5.16 5.54
C ASP A 158 -15.99 6.60 5.32
N ILE A 159 -15.34 7.33 4.40
CA ILE A 159 -15.76 8.68 4.02
C ILE A 159 -17.18 8.65 3.40
N GLN A 160 -17.47 7.68 2.55
CA GLN A 160 -18.76 7.52 1.94
C GLN A 160 -19.86 7.21 2.96
N GLY A 161 -19.56 6.34 3.94
CA GLY A 161 -20.45 6.05 5.07
C GLY A 161 -20.76 7.29 5.92
N ASN A 162 -19.73 8.08 6.24
CA ASN A 162 -19.86 9.32 6.99
C ASN A 162 -20.68 10.38 6.20
N LEU A 163 -20.45 10.45 4.88
CA LEU A 163 -21.20 11.35 4.00
C LEU A 163 -22.70 11.01 3.95
N ASN A 164 -23.02 9.72 3.83
CA ASN A 164 -24.40 9.26 3.84
C ASN A 164 -25.08 9.59 5.18
N SER A 165 -24.39 9.35 6.30
CA SER A 165 -24.90 9.72 7.63
C SER A 165 -25.14 11.23 7.75
N LEU A 166 -24.27 12.06 7.19
CA LEU A 166 -24.46 13.52 7.16
C LEU A 166 -25.66 13.93 6.32
N VAL A 167 -25.86 13.29 5.16
CA VAL A 167 -27.02 13.51 4.30
C VAL A 167 -28.31 13.16 5.03
N ASP A 168 -28.34 12.04 5.75
CA ASP A 168 -29.52 11.63 6.54
C ASP A 168 -29.84 12.64 7.65
N VAL A 169 -28.83 13.13 8.37
CA VAL A 169 -28.99 14.16 9.41
C VAL A 169 -29.52 15.45 8.80
N VAL A 170 -28.98 15.90 7.66
CA VAL A 170 -29.43 17.12 6.98
C VAL A 170 -30.85 16.96 6.48
N SER A 171 -31.21 15.81 5.91
CA SER A 171 -32.57 15.52 5.44
C SER A 171 -33.56 15.53 6.60
N CYS A 172 -33.26 14.85 7.70
CA CYS A 172 -34.09 14.84 8.90
C CYS A 172 -34.30 16.27 9.48
N HIS A 173 -33.20 17.07 9.50
CA HIS A 173 -33.29 18.46 9.96
C HIS A 173 -34.12 19.34 9.02
N SER A 174 -34.01 19.11 7.73
CA SER A 174 -34.84 19.80 6.71
C SER A 174 -36.32 19.47 6.87
N GLU A 175 -36.66 18.19 7.05
CA GLU A 175 -38.05 17.76 7.27
C GLU A 175 -38.62 18.34 8.57
N LYS A 176 -37.87 18.34 9.65
CA LYS A 176 -38.25 18.93 10.93
C LYS A 176 -38.48 20.45 10.77
N THR A 177 -37.59 21.15 10.08
CA THR A 177 -37.72 22.58 9.82
C THR A 177 -38.94 22.89 8.97
N GLN A 178 -39.26 22.04 7.99
CA GLN A 178 -40.51 22.18 7.20
C GLN A 178 -41.75 21.95 8.05
N GLN A 179 -41.72 20.96 8.96
CA GLN A 179 -42.84 20.73 9.87
C GLN A 179 -43.02 21.90 10.85
N ASP A 180 -41.93 22.39 11.46
CA ASP A 180 -41.96 23.56 12.35
C ASP A 180 -42.51 24.80 11.64
N LEU A 181 -42.14 25.03 10.37
CA LEU A 181 -42.66 26.08 9.53
C LEU A 181 -44.16 25.91 9.24
N LYS A 182 -44.63 24.69 9.02
CA LYS A 182 -46.04 24.37 8.84
C LYS A 182 -46.82 24.64 10.12
N ASP A 183 -46.31 24.16 11.27
CA ASP A 183 -46.96 24.36 12.56
C ASP A 183 -47.06 25.86 12.93
N ILE A 184 -45.98 26.64 12.65
CA ILE A 184 -45.97 28.09 12.79
C ILE A 184 -47.05 28.73 11.87
N LYS A 185 -47.11 28.27 10.61
CA LYS A 185 -48.11 28.76 9.66
C LYS A 185 -49.54 28.47 10.13
N ASP A 186 -49.78 27.28 10.63
CA ASP A 186 -51.08 26.85 11.14
C ASP A 186 -51.47 27.65 12.38
N MET A 187 -50.52 27.89 13.33
CA MET A 187 -50.74 28.82 14.44
C MET A 187 -51.03 30.26 14.00
N PHE A 188 -50.37 30.75 12.95
CA PHE A 188 -50.69 32.09 12.40
C PHE A 188 -52.04 32.15 11.75
N VAL A 189 -52.52 31.08 11.11
CA VAL A 189 -53.84 30.96 10.55
C VAL A 189 -54.89 30.97 11.65
N GLU A 190 -54.70 30.16 12.69
CA GLU A 190 -55.60 30.07 13.85
C GLU A 190 -55.65 31.39 14.64
N ASN A 191 -54.50 32.05 14.87
CA ASN A 191 -54.49 33.38 15.44
C ASN A 191 -55.15 34.47 14.55
N ARG A 192 -55.10 34.33 13.21
CA ARG A 192 -55.81 35.22 12.31
C ARG A 192 -57.34 35.10 12.41
N GLU A 193 -57.83 33.90 12.63
CA GLU A 193 -59.26 33.68 12.81
C GLU A 193 -59.77 34.24 14.16
N THR A 194 -58.94 34.16 15.18
CA THR A 194 -59.23 34.74 16.50
C THR A 194 -59.02 36.26 16.56
N GLN A 195 -58.11 36.83 15.78
CA GLN A 195 -57.82 38.27 15.71
C GLN A 195 -58.65 39.04 14.67
N LYS A 196 -59.38 38.38 13.79
CA LYS A 196 -60.38 39.09 12.90
C LYS A 196 -61.47 39.89 13.63
N VAL A 197 -61.49 39.78 14.98
CA VAL A 197 -62.39 40.53 15.83
C VAL A 197 -61.73 41.74 16.53
N LYS A 198 -60.37 41.83 16.51
CA LYS A 198 -59.67 43.00 17.06
C LYS A 198 -58.46 43.34 16.21
N GLU A 199 -58.52 44.51 15.59
CA GLU A 199 -57.37 45.24 15.01
C GLU A 199 -56.90 44.95 13.62
N GLU A 200 -57.49 45.66 12.70
CA GLU A 200 -57.10 45.91 11.31
C GLU A 200 -55.80 46.76 11.17
N GLN A 201 -55.01 46.97 12.21
CA GLN A 201 -53.94 47.99 12.18
C GLN A 201 -52.53 47.63 12.55
N ASN A 202 -52.14 46.47 12.73
CA ASN A 202 -50.68 46.25 12.90
C ASN A 202 -50.27 44.85 12.47
N LYS A 203 -49.80 44.70 11.27
CA LYS A 203 -48.61 44.04 11.03
C LYS A 203 -48.32 43.26 9.84
N LYS A 204 -47.65 43.81 9.01
CA LYS A 204 -46.64 43.29 8.13
C LYS A 204 -45.28 43.18 8.89
N LEU A 205 -45.21 42.33 9.85
CA LEU A 205 -43.90 41.90 10.38
C LEU A 205 -43.87 40.36 10.25
N SER A 206 -43.55 39.92 9.25
CA SER A 206 -42.32 39.54 8.67
C SER A 206 -41.92 38.11 8.92
N LEU A 207 -42.72 37.20 8.29
CA LEU A 207 -42.22 35.87 7.96
C LEU A 207 -40.91 35.99 7.16
N MET A 208 -40.70 37.13 6.45
CA MET A 208 -39.47 37.41 5.72
C MET A 208 -38.26 37.74 6.65
N GLU A 209 -38.45 38.22 7.84
CA GLU A 209 -37.33 38.45 8.79
C GLU A 209 -36.84 37.16 9.42
N LEU A 210 -37.73 36.19 9.66
CA LEU A 210 -37.33 34.88 10.14
C LEU A 210 -36.57 34.08 9.07
N LEU A 211 -36.96 34.15 7.80
CA LEU A 211 -36.26 33.55 6.66
C LEU A 211 -34.99 34.30 6.27
N ARG A 212 -34.80 35.54 6.73
CA ARG A 212 -33.56 36.32 6.62
C ARG A 212 -32.61 36.14 7.78
N SER A 213 -32.88 35.24 8.74
CA SER A 213 -31.97 35.03 9.84
C SER A 213 -30.60 34.68 9.29
N PRO A 214 -29.55 35.40 9.67
CA PRO A 214 -28.20 35.18 9.16
C PRO A 214 -27.68 33.76 9.48
N ASN A 215 -28.21 33.10 10.50
CA ASN A 215 -27.82 31.77 10.89
C ASN A 215 -28.17 30.68 9.87
N LEU A 216 -29.35 30.76 9.21
CA LEU A 216 -29.77 29.76 8.24
C LEU A 216 -28.97 29.89 6.92
N LYS A 217 -28.72 31.14 6.47
CA LYS A 217 -27.86 31.40 5.32
C LYS A 217 -26.42 30.93 5.53
N ASN A 218 -25.87 31.21 6.71
CA ASN A 218 -24.51 30.81 7.05
C ASN A 218 -24.35 29.28 7.13
N MET A 219 -25.37 28.55 7.61
CA MET A 219 -25.35 27.09 7.66
C MET A 219 -25.39 26.45 6.27
N VAL A 220 -26.22 27.00 5.34
CA VAL A 220 -26.27 26.53 3.95
C VAL A 220 -24.94 26.81 3.22
N GLU A 221 -24.33 27.97 3.44
CA GLU A 221 -23.04 28.28 2.86
C GLU A 221 -21.90 27.39 3.44
N LEU A 222 -21.91 27.08 4.73
CA LEU A 222 -20.98 26.18 5.36
C LEU A 222 -21.05 24.76 4.76
N ILE A 223 -22.25 24.26 4.53
CA ILE A 223 -22.48 22.95 3.89
C ILE A 223 -21.95 22.96 2.44
N LYS A 224 -22.21 24.02 1.65
CA LYS A 224 -21.67 24.12 0.29
C LYS A 224 -20.14 24.14 0.25
N VAL A 225 -19.51 24.85 1.18
CA VAL A 225 -18.04 24.89 1.30
C VAL A 225 -17.48 23.52 1.67
N ALA A 226 -18.10 22.79 2.62
CA ALA A 226 -17.68 21.45 3.01
C ALA A 226 -17.76 20.46 1.84
N PHE A 227 -18.82 20.48 1.04
CA PHE A 227 -18.96 19.65 -0.16
C PHE A 227 -17.93 20.01 -1.25
N SER A 228 -17.62 21.29 -1.40
CA SER A 228 -16.61 21.75 -2.37
C SER A 228 -15.22 21.28 -1.99
N THR A 229 -14.83 21.40 -0.72
CA THR A 229 -13.51 20.96 -0.23
C THR A 229 -13.34 19.45 -0.31
N LEU A 230 -14.38 18.65 -0.02
CA LEU A 230 -14.36 17.21 -0.14
C LEU A 230 -14.16 16.76 -1.60
N ARG A 231 -14.85 17.40 -2.56
CA ARG A 231 -14.65 17.11 -3.99
C ARG A 231 -13.21 17.38 -4.45
N VAL A 232 -12.63 18.50 -4.04
CA VAL A 232 -11.23 18.84 -4.37
C VAL A 232 -10.26 17.81 -3.78
N PHE A 233 -10.47 17.39 -2.53
CA PHE A 233 -9.65 16.37 -1.89
C PHE A 233 -9.70 15.04 -2.65
N LEU A 234 -10.88 14.57 -3.06
CA LEU A 234 -11.03 13.32 -3.83
C LEU A 234 -10.35 13.41 -5.20
N ILE A 235 -10.39 14.56 -5.87
CA ILE A 235 -9.69 14.78 -7.14
C ILE A 235 -8.18 14.72 -6.95
N ILE A 236 -7.64 15.32 -5.88
CA ILE A 236 -6.20 15.29 -5.58
C ILE A 236 -5.75 13.85 -5.33
N VAL A 237 -6.48 13.08 -4.54
CA VAL A 237 -6.17 11.66 -4.28
C VAL A 237 -6.16 10.87 -5.59
N MET A 238 -7.16 11.05 -6.46
CA MET A 238 -7.20 10.41 -7.79
C MET A 238 -5.99 10.79 -8.66
N LEU A 239 -5.60 12.05 -8.67
CA LEU A 239 -4.43 12.51 -9.44
C LEU A 239 -3.13 11.90 -8.93
N ILE A 240 -2.97 11.78 -7.62
CA ILE A 240 -1.80 11.12 -7.00
C ILE A 240 -1.75 9.65 -7.43
N VAL A 241 -2.86 8.93 -7.33
CA VAL A 241 -2.94 7.52 -7.74
C VAL A 241 -2.63 7.36 -9.24
N MET A 242 -3.18 8.23 -10.11
CA MET A 242 -2.88 8.21 -11.54
C MET A 242 -1.40 8.52 -11.83
N MET A 243 -0.78 9.41 -11.09
CA MET A 243 0.64 9.77 -11.27
C MET A 243 1.54 8.59 -10.94
N PHE A 244 1.26 7.86 -9.86
CA PHE A 244 1.99 6.64 -9.52
C PHE A 244 1.73 5.50 -10.52
N ALA A 245 0.49 5.34 -10.98
CA ALA A 245 0.14 4.34 -11.98
C ALA A 245 0.77 4.60 -13.36
N SER A 246 1.04 5.87 -13.71
CA SER A 246 1.64 6.22 -15.00
C SER A 246 3.13 5.85 -15.11
N GLN A 247 3.80 5.66 -13.98
CA GLN A 247 5.25 5.37 -13.94
C GLN A 247 5.58 3.87 -14.00
N ASN A 248 4.58 3.00 -13.84
CA ASN A 248 4.79 1.56 -13.82
C ASN A 248 3.62 0.83 -14.48
N ASP A 249 3.87 0.19 -15.63
CA ASP A 249 2.84 -0.50 -16.42
C ASP A 249 2.13 -1.63 -15.65
N LYS A 250 2.84 -2.34 -14.76
CA LYS A 250 2.25 -3.37 -13.88
C LYS A 250 1.30 -2.77 -12.83
N VAL A 251 1.63 -1.60 -12.29
CA VAL A 251 0.77 -0.88 -11.35
C VAL A 251 -0.47 -0.34 -12.05
N LYS A 252 -0.33 0.10 -13.28
CA LYS A 252 -1.43 0.58 -14.12
C LYS A 252 -2.49 -0.51 -14.34
N GLU A 253 -2.08 -1.74 -14.59
CA GLU A 253 -2.99 -2.88 -14.79
C GLU A 253 -3.81 -3.21 -13.53
N ILE A 254 -3.19 -3.09 -12.35
CA ILE A 254 -3.85 -3.32 -11.05
C ILE A 254 -4.82 -2.18 -10.69
N VAL A 255 -4.45 -0.93 -10.99
CA VAL A 255 -5.20 0.27 -10.57
C VAL A 255 -6.37 0.58 -11.53
N GLN A 256 -6.27 0.22 -12.80
CA GLN A 256 -7.26 0.51 -13.84
C GLN A 256 -8.70 0.08 -13.50
N PRO A 257 -8.96 -1.11 -12.93
CA PRO A 257 -10.33 -1.53 -12.56
C PRO A 257 -10.95 -0.62 -11.48
N TYR A 258 -10.15 -0.15 -10.52
CA TYR A 258 -10.63 0.69 -9.40
C TYR A 258 -10.93 2.11 -9.86
N ILE A 259 -10.09 2.69 -10.73
CA ILE A 259 -10.34 4.02 -11.31
C ILE A 259 -11.64 4.03 -12.12
N SER A 260 -11.88 2.99 -12.89
CA SER A 260 -13.11 2.86 -13.69
C SER A 260 -14.37 2.79 -12.81
N GLY A 261 -14.28 2.14 -11.64
CA GLY A 261 -15.34 2.09 -10.65
C GLY A 261 -15.66 3.47 -10.03
N ILE A 262 -14.64 4.23 -9.66
CA ILE A 262 -14.80 5.57 -9.05
C ILE A 262 -15.40 6.57 -10.05
N ILE A 263 -14.98 6.54 -11.31
CA ILE A 263 -15.51 7.43 -12.35
C ILE A 263 -16.99 7.14 -12.63
N SER A 264 -17.43 5.88 -12.51
CA SER A 264 -18.85 5.52 -12.71
C SER A 264 -19.78 6.05 -11.62
N ILE A 265 -19.29 6.26 -10.39
CA ILE A 265 -20.04 6.80 -9.25
C ILE A 265 -20.25 8.33 -9.40
N GLY A 266 -19.38 9.03 -10.13
CA GLY A 266 -19.40 10.48 -10.30
C GLY A 266 -20.30 11.01 -11.44
N LYS A 267 -21.05 10.15 -12.15
CA LYS A 267 -22.02 10.62 -13.15
C LYS A 267 -23.34 10.95 -12.47
N PRO A 268 -23.87 12.17 -12.64
CA PRO A 268 -25.16 12.58 -12.09
C PRO A 268 -26.32 11.79 -12.68
#